data_9e5ab43c8240acafbfd5730b7fdc1055
#
_entry.id   9e5ab43c8240acafbfd5730b7fdc1055
#
_cell.length_a   1.000
_cell.length_b   1.000
_cell.length_c   1.000
_cell.angle_alpha   90.00
_cell.angle_beta   90.00
_cell.angle_gamma   90.00
#
_symmetry.space_group_name_H-M   'P 1'
#
loop_
_entity.id
_entity.type
_entity.pdbx_description
1 polymer ?
#
loop_
_entity_poly.entity_id
_entity_poly.type
_entity_poly.pdbx_seq_one_letter_code
_entity_poly.pdbx_strand_id
1 'polypeptide(L)'
;MVGPLTSSFTIGKPVKVRIISVDPEKSNITASIRRAAPSFEINVADISAVEIGTKVEGAIIEIHKDNAVLTLKQSNIRALLSLKNLANHRNISVPQLQTSLKVGEELDELVVVTRNPEKGIVIVASRPKTKPALEHKQVLTMETVEVGQLVGGRVFRHAHNCTVLKFSGKITGTLHPTDTSDDYETGVHFPVLDSIVKAAVISFDKDKKQLVVSTRASRTQPEDHPPIVDREIDGVEELKVGETVRGFVKSIPEHGIFVTLGRSIDARVQIKELFDEVGASVLILNQSYTYITQFVKDWRPRFQVNQLVKGRILKLGFFFPLNRSRRS
;
A
#
# COMPACT_ATOMS: atom_id res chain seq x y z
N MET A 1 -10.61 -31.03 18.03
CA MET A 1 -11.62 -32.00 18.48
C MET A 1 -11.89 -31.74 19.96
N VAL A 2 -13.11 -31.32 20.31
CA VAL A 2 -13.52 -31.14 21.69
C VAL A 2 -14.06 -32.51 22.12
N GLY A 3 -13.33 -33.19 23.00
CA GLY A 3 -13.79 -34.47 23.55
C GLY A 3 -15.08 -34.31 24.38
N PRO A 4 -15.83 -35.39 24.63
CA PRO A 4 -17.09 -35.30 25.35
C PRO A 4 -16.87 -34.71 26.75
N LEU A 5 -17.68 -33.73 27.13
CA LEU A 5 -17.62 -33.01 28.43
C LEU A 5 -17.64 -33.91 29.65
N THR A 6 -18.21 -35.10 29.54
CA THR A 6 -18.32 -36.11 30.61
C THR A 6 -16.96 -36.69 31.05
N SER A 7 -15.91 -36.57 30.26
CA SER A 7 -14.58 -37.11 30.64
C SER A 7 -13.78 -36.18 31.56
N SER A 8 -14.19 -34.91 31.67
CA SER A 8 -13.46 -33.86 32.39
C SER A 8 -14.03 -33.54 33.79
N PHE A 9 -15.27 -33.99 34.08
CA PHE A 9 -15.98 -33.70 35.34
C PHE A 9 -16.57 -34.94 35.97
N THR A 10 -16.28 -35.14 37.25
CA THR A 10 -16.83 -36.21 38.05
C THR A 10 -17.93 -35.66 38.95
N ILE A 11 -19.09 -36.36 39.01
CA ILE A 11 -20.21 -35.95 39.88
C ILE A 11 -19.75 -35.93 41.34
N GLY A 12 -20.09 -34.87 42.08
CA GLY A 12 -19.72 -34.71 43.50
C GLY A 12 -18.38 -34.01 43.73
N LYS A 13 -17.59 -33.70 42.67
CA LYS A 13 -16.33 -32.97 42.81
C LYS A 13 -16.57 -31.47 42.91
N PRO A 14 -16.03 -30.79 43.94
CA PRO A 14 -16.19 -29.32 44.03
C PRO A 14 -15.47 -28.62 42.87
N VAL A 15 -16.16 -27.71 42.21
CA VAL A 15 -15.62 -26.89 41.14
C VAL A 15 -15.75 -25.39 41.48
N LYS A 16 -14.73 -24.64 41.16
CA LYS A 16 -14.73 -23.18 41.35
C LYS A 16 -15.32 -22.55 40.10
N VAL A 17 -16.44 -21.85 40.26
CA VAL A 17 -17.15 -21.19 39.14
C VAL A 17 -17.22 -19.68 39.35
N ARG A 18 -17.32 -18.94 38.26
CA ARG A 18 -17.62 -17.50 38.26
C ARG A 18 -19.07 -17.31 37.87
N ILE A 19 -19.82 -16.58 38.65
CA ILE A 19 -21.20 -16.19 38.34
C ILE A 19 -21.14 -15.10 37.25
N ILE A 20 -21.84 -15.33 36.13
CA ILE A 20 -21.94 -14.39 34.99
C ILE A 20 -23.19 -13.55 35.12
N SER A 21 -24.33 -14.16 35.45
CA SER A 21 -25.61 -13.47 35.63
C SER A 21 -26.45 -14.15 36.66
N VAL A 22 -27.25 -13.38 37.37
CA VAL A 22 -28.27 -13.85 38.33
C VAL A 22 -29.60 -13.33 37.88
N ASP A 23 -30.58 -14.21 37.69
CA ASP A 23 -31.95 -13.83 37.39
C ASP A 23 -32.80 -14.17 38.64
N PRO A 24 -33.13 -13.12 39.47
CA PRO A 24 -33.84 -13.37 40.73
C PRO A 24 -35.28 -13.84 40.54
N GLU A 25 -35.93 -13.49 39.41
CA GLU A 25 -37.34 -13.85 39.17
C GLU A 25 -37.47 -15.32 38.83
N LYS A 26 -36.47 -15.91 38.18
CA LYS A 26 -36.45 -17.33 37.79
C LYS A 26 -35.59 -18.21 38.72
N SER A 27 -35.04 -17.62 39.77
CA SER A 27 -34.09 -18.30 40.68
C SER A 27 -32.96 -19.02 39.91
N ASN A 28 -32.50 -18.41 38.83
CA ASN A 28 -31.50 -19.05 37.95
C ASN A 28 -30.17 -18.29 37.99
N ILE A 29 -29.08 -19.05 38.08
CA ILE A 29 -27.71 -18.52 38.11
C ILE A 29 -26.95 -19.11 36.94
N THR A 30 -26.43 -18.25 36.06
CA THR A 30 -25.52 -18.66 35.00
C THR A 30 -24.07 -18.48 35.45
N ALA A 31 -23.29 -19.55 35.40
CA ALA A 31 -21.92 -19.57 35.86
C ALA A 31 -20.96 -20.14 34.80
N SER A 32 -19.68 -19.74 34.81
CA SER A 32 -18.63 -20.26 33.93
C SER A 32 -17.50 -20.87 34.74
N ILE A 33 -16.99 -22.00 34.26
CA ILE A 33 -15.78 -22.66 34.77
C ILE A 33 -14.51 -22.17 34.05
N ARG A 34 -14.65 -21.42 32.95
CA ARG A 34 -13.48 -20.87 32.30
C ARG A 34 -12.66 -20.09 33.31
N ARG A 35 -11.36 -20.40 33.44
CA ARG A 35 -10.43 -19.56 34.18
C ARG A 35 -10.60 -18.17 33.63
N ALA A 36 -11.19 -17.28 34.42
CA ALA A 36 -11.14 -15.85 34.07
C ALA A 36 -9.67 -15.51 34.00
N ALA A 37 -9.23 -14.99 32.86
CA ALA A 37 -8.09 -14.11 32.86
C ALA A 37 -8.32 -13.12 34.02
N PRO A 38 -7.28 -12.74 34.79
CA PRO A 38 -7.45 -11.90 35.96
C PRO A 38 -8.40 -10.77 35.59
N SER A 39 -9.55 -10.70 36.29
CA SER A 39 -10.50 -9.64 36.11
C SER A 39 -9.84 -8.36 36.61
N PHE A 40 -9.20 -7.64 35.68
CA PHE A 40 -8.90 -6.26 35.93
C PHE A 40 -10.27 -5.57 36.12
N GLU A 41 -10.51 -5.11 37.31
CA GLU A 41 -11.62 -4.18 37.56
C GLU A 41 -11.42 -3.02 36.60
N ILE A 42 -12.38 -2.85 35.66
CA ILE A 42 -12.33 -1.77 34.70
C ILE A 42 -12.64 -0.50 35.49
N ASN A 43 -11.60 0.19 35.95
CA ASN A 43 -11.77 1.50 36.52
C ASN A 43 -12.14 2.47 35.39
N VAL A 44 -13.44 2.72 35.24
CA VAL A 44 -13.98 3.67 34.24
C VAL A 44 -13.33 5.04 34.40
N ALA A 45 -12.90 5.41 35.60
CA ALA A 45 -12.17 6.63 35.90
C ALA A 45 -10.82 6.73 35.17
N ASP A 46 -10.11 5.61 35.02
CA ASP A 46 -8.79 5.59 34.39
C ASP A 46 -8.84 5.81 32.87
N ILE A 47 -9.95 5.43 32.21
CA ILE A 47 -10.11 5.62 30.76
C ILE A 47 -10.25 7.11 30.41
N SER A 48 -10.81 7.89 31.28
CA SER A 48 -10.93 9.33 31.10
C SER A 48 -9.59 10.06 31.20
N ALA A 49 -8.62 9.47 31.87
CA ALA A 49 -7.26 10.00 32.01
C ALA A 49 -6.37 9.79 30.77
N VAL A 50 -6.78 8.85 29.87
CA VAL A 50 -6.02 8.57 28.64
C VAL A 50 -6.49 9.51 27.53
N GLU A 51 -5.68 10.47 27.15
CA GLU A 51 -5.99 11.43 26.10
C GLU A 51 -5.82 10.85 24.70
N ILE A 52 -6.70 11.24 23.77
CA ILE A 52 -6.59 10.87 22.34
C ILE A 52 -5.33 11.55 21.75
N GLY A 53 -4.51 10.78 21.03
CA GLY A 53 -3.24 11.25 20.48
C GLY A 53 -2.02 10.97 21.37
N THR A 54 -2.21 10.51 22.60
CA THR A 54 -1.10 10.15 23.51
C THR A 54 -0.40 8.89 23.01
N LYS A 55 0.92 8.88 23.12
CA LYS A 55 1.73 7.68 22.87
C LYS A 55 1.65 6.76 24.08
N VAL A 56 1.40 5.51 23.83
CA VAL A 56 1.26 4.46 24.85
C VAL A 56 2.00 3.20 24.42
N GLU A 57 2.42 2.43 25.41
CA GLU A 57 3.00 1.10 25.21
C GLU A 57 2.03 0.05 25.73
N GLY A 58 2.01 -1.11 25.09
CA GLY A 58 1.11 -2.19 25.48
C GLY A 58 1.66 -3.56 25.17
N ALA A 59 1.19 -4.57 25.93
CA ALA A 59 1.49 -5.97 25.71
C ALA A 59 0.27 -6.71 25.15
N ILE A 60 0.48 -7.60 24.19
CA ILE A 60 -0.58 -8.40 23.57
C ILE A 60 -1.08 -9.45 24.54
N ILE A 61 -2.39 -9.45 24.83
CA ILE A 61 -3.03 -10.46 25.66
C ILE A 61 -3.71 -11.53 24.82
N GLU A 62 -4.41 -11.12 23.77
CA GLU A 62 -5.20 -11.99 22.91
C GLU A 62 -5.06 -11.57 21.45
N ILE A 63 -5.05 -12.54 20.54
CA ILE A 63 -5.00 -12.31 19.10
C ILE A 63 -6.27 -12.91 18.49
N HIS A 64 -7.07 -12.05 17.84
CA HIS A 64 -8.26 -12.42 17.10
C HIS A 64 -8.00 -12.32 15.58
N LYS A 65 -8.98 -12.71 14.78
CA LYS A 65 -8.87 -12.72 13.31
C LYS A 65 -8.52 -11.35 12.71
N ASP A 66 -9.10 -10.28 13.24
CA ASP A 66 -8.95 -8.92 12.67
C ASP A 66 -8.30 -7.92 13.63
N ASN A 67 -8.23 -8.26 14.92
CA ASN A 67 -7.75 -7.36 15.96
C ASN A 67 -6.90 -8.11 17.01
N ALA A 68 -5.97 -7.39 17.61
CA ALA A 68 -5.27 -7.82 18.82
C ALA A 68 -5.79 -7.04 20.04
N VAL A 69 -5.94 -7.71 21.16
CA VAL A 69 -6.25 -7.12 22.46
C VAL A 69 -4.95 -6.90 23.22
N LEU A 70 -4.74 -5.70 23.69
CA LEU A 70 -3.55 -5.27 24.42
C LEU A 70 -3.93 -4.80 25.81
N THR A 71 -2.99 -4.89 26.74
CA THR A 71 -3.03 -4.13 28.00
C THR A 71 -2.00 -3.00 27.93
N LEU A 72 -2.43 -1.78 28.19
CA LEU A 72 -1.54 -0.63 28.25
C LEU A 72 -0.71 -0.67 29.54
N LYS A 73 0.62 -0.54 29.44
CA LYS A 73 1.54 -0.68 30.58
C LYS A 73 1.31 0.35 31.69
N GLN A 74 0.96 1.58 31.31
CA GLN A 74 0.84 2.68 32.26
C GLN A 74 -0.47 2.69 33.05
N SER A 75 -1.55 2.16 32.46
CA SER A 75 -2.89 2.26 33.02
C SER A 75 -3.62 0.94 33.19
N ASN A 76 -3.01 -0.18 32.78
CA ASN A 76 -3.63 -1.51 32.74
C ASN A 76 -5.00 -1.57 32.01
N ILE A 77 -5.27 -0.57 31.16
CA ILE A 77 -6.50 -0.47 30.39
C ILE A 77 -6.42 -1.40 29.18
N ARG A 78 -7.54 -2.03 28.84
CA ARG A 78 -7.64 -2.81 27.61
C ARG A 78 -7.69 -1.92 26.38
N ALA A 79 -6.84 -2.23 25.42
CA ALA A 79 -6.80 -1.56 24.15
C ALA A 79 -7.03 -2.54 22.99
N LEU A 80 -7.68 -2.08 21.94
CA LEU A 80 -7.86 -2.82 20.69
C LEU A 80 -6.95 -2.23 19.61
N LEU A 81 -6.16 -3.09 18.97
CA LEU A 81 -5.31 -2.76 17.84
C LEU A 81 -5.77 -3.55 16.61
N SER A 82 -6.03 -2.88 15.50
CA SER A 82 -6.33 -3.54 14.24
C SER A 82 -5.10 -4.23 13.68
N LEU A 83 -5.21 -5.54 13.36
CA LEU A 83 -4.11 -6.29 12.71
C LEU A 83 -3.75 -5.72 11.34
N LYS A 84 -4.71 -5.15 10.60
CA LYS A 84 -4.42 -4.43 9.36
C LYS A 84 -3.51 -3.22 9.58
N ASN A 85 -3.77 -2.46 10.64
CA ASN A 85 -2.94 -1.30 10.98
C ASN A 85 -1.50 -1.72 11.33
N LEU A 86 -1.36 -2.76 12.16
CA LEU A 86 -0.05 -3.28 12.55
C LEU A 86 0.70 -3.92 11.37
N ALA A 87 -0.01 -4.66 10.50
CA ALA A 87 0.55 -5.26 9.30
C ALA A 87 1.11 -4.18 8.34
N ASN A 88 0.33 -3.13 8.11
CA ASN A 88 0.76 -1.98 7.31
C ASN A 88 1.98 -1.28 7.93
N HIS A 89 2.01 -1.16 9.25
CA HIS A 89 3.16 -0.57 9.95
C HIS A 89 4.44 -1.40 9.79
N ARG A 90 4.31 -2.74 9.79
CA ARG A 90 5.43 -3.68 9.64
C ARG A 90 5.74 -4.02 8.16
N ASN A 91 4.97 -3.48 7.21
CA ASN A 91 5.07 -3.78 5.77
C ASN A 91 4.96 -5.28 5.44
N ILE A 92 4.09 -6.00 6.15
CA ILE A 92 3.82 -7.42 5.94
C ILE A 92 2.33 -7.66 5.73
N SER A 93 1.97 -8.80 5.15
CA SER A 93 0.56 -9.18 5.01
C SER A 93 -0.07 -9.60 6.34
N VAL A 94 -1.39 -9.44 6.49
CA VAL A 94 -2.10 -9.82 7.72
C VAL A 94 -1.90 -11.31 8.08
N PRO A 95 -1.93 -12.26 7.13
CA PRO A 95 -1.63 -13.67 7.44
C PRO A 95 -0.21 -13.89 7.98
N GLN A 96 0.79 -13.23 7.40
CA GLN A 96 2.17 -13.30 7.89
C GLN A 96 2.31 -12.70 9.29
N LEU A 97 1.62 -11.58 9.53
CA LEU A 97 1.59 -10.96 10.86
C LEU A 97 0.99 -11.91 11.90
N GLN A 98 -0.13 -12.55 11.60
CA GLN A 98 -0.79 -13.52 12.52
C GLN A 98 0.11 -14.68 12.89
N THR A 99 0.96 -15.15 11.98
CA THR A 99 1.91 -16.24 12.24
C THR A 99 3.10 -15.77 13.09
N SER A 100 3.49 -14.51 12.97
CA SER A 100 4.66 -13.94 13.66
C SER A 100 4.34 -13.37 15.05
N LEU A 101 3.10 -12.92 15.29
CA LEU A 101 2.69 -12.31 16.56
C LEU A 101 2.60 -13.37 17.67
N LYS A 102 3.07 -13.01 18.84
CA LYS A 102 2.99 -13.84 20.05
C LYS A 102 2.21 -13.11 21.14
N VAL A 103 1.44 -13.88 21.91
CA VAL A 103 0.84 -13.39 23.16
C VAL A 103 1.96 -13.08 24.15
N GLY A 104 1.92 -11.93 24.76
CA GLY A 104 2.97 -11.39 25.63
C GLY A 104 3.98 -10.50 24.90
N GLU A 105 3.89 -10.34 23.57
CA GLU A 105 4.75 -9.44 22.80
C GLU A 105 4.42 -7.98 23.17
N GLU A 106 5.46 -7.21 23.45
CA GLU A 106 5.36 -5.80 23.76
C GLU A 106 5.38 -4.97 22.48
N LEU A 107 4.48 -4.02 22.40
CA LEU A 107 4.37 -3.07 21.28
C LEU A 107 4.59 -1.67 21.82
N ASP A 108 5.60 -1.02 21.24
CA ASP A 108 5.95 0.37 21.51
C ASP A 108 5.30 1.28 20.45
N GLU A 109 5.30 2.59 20.72
CA GLU A 109 4.83 3.62 19.76
C GLU A 109 3.36 3.47 19.33
N LEU A 110 2.50 2.94 20.18
CA LEU A 110 1.07 2.97 19.95
C LEU A 110 0.51 4.36 20.23
N VAL A 111 -0.48 4.79 19.48
CA VAL A 111 -1.18 6.06 19.65
C VAL A 111 -2.64 5.80 19.93
N VAL A 112 -3.19 6.46 20.92
CA VAL A 112 -4.62 6.40 21.26
C VAL A 112 -5.42 7.12 20.18
N VAL A 113 -6.29 6.39 19.48
CA VAL A 113 -7.13 6.94 18.39
C VAL A 113 -8.51 7.31 18.90
N THR A 114 -9.11 6.44 19.71
CA THR A 114 -10.48 6.61 20.23
C THR A 114 -10.59 5.90 21.57
N ARG A 115 -11.44 6.42 22.43
CA ARG A 115 -11.82 5.82 23.70
C ARG A 115 -13.32 5.57 23.75
N ASN A 116 -13.71 4.43 24.28
CA ASN A 116 -15.10 4.09 24.54
C ASN A 116 -15.29 3.78 26.03
N PRO A 117 -15.68 4.78 26.83
CA PRO A 117 -15.82 4.60 28.28
C PRO A 117 -16.93 3.63 28.65
N GLU A 118 -18.01 3.52 27.85
CA GLU A 118 -19.12 2.60 28.12
C GLU A 118 -18.68 1.12 28.04
N LYS A 119 -17.77 0.79 27.11
CA LYS A 119 -17.24 -0.56 26.93
C LYS A 119 -15.94 -0.81 27.68
N GLY A 120 -15.37 0.20 28.33
CA GLY A 120 -14.10 0.06 29.01
C GLY A 120 -12.92 -0.22 28.09
N ILE A 121 -12.93 0.27 26.84
CA ILE A 121 -11.96 -0.10 25.80
C ILE A 121 -11.41 1.17 25.14
N VAL A 122 -10.09 1.16 24.90
CA VAL A 122 -9.38 2.16 24.13
C VAL A 122 -8.98 1.56 22.78
N ILE A 123 -9.13 2.30 21.68
CA ILE A 123 -8.64 1.91 20.37
C ILE A 123 -7.31 2.57 20.13
N VAL A 124 -6.31 1.76 19.83
CA VAL A 124 -4.94 2.21 19.55
C VAL A 124 -4.52 1.84 18.13
N ALA A 125 -3.59 2.61 17.59
CA ALA A 125 -2.96 2.33 16.30
C ALA A 125 -1.44 2.43 16.43
N SER A 126 -0.71 1.59 15.69
CA SER A 126 0.73 1.73 15.56
C SER A 126 1.06 2.97 14.75
N ARG A 127 1.96 3.79 15.24
CA ARG A 127 2.44 4.96 14.52
C ARG A 127 3.42 4.49 13.45
N PRO A 128 3.28 4.89 12.18
CA PRO A 128 4.29 4.57 11.17
C PRO A 128 5.64 5.14 11.59
N LYS A 129 6.72 4.34 11.47
CA LYS A 129 8.08 4.74 11.85
C LYS A 129 8.61 5.90 11.03
N THR A 130 8.09 6.08 9.82
CA THR A 130 8.36 7.24 8.98
C THR A 130 7.35 8.34 9.27
N LYS A 131 7.78 9.35 10.02
CA LYS A 131 7.09 10.63 9.97
C LYS A 131 7.06 11.11 8.50
N PRO A 132 5.93 11.58 8.06
CA PRO A 132 5.64 12.98 8.32
C PRO A 132 4.41 13.12 9.22
N ALA A 133 4.56 13.93 10.21
CA ALA A 133 3.44 14.51 10.89
C ALA A 133 2.58 15.22 9.82
N LEU A 134 1.52 14.57 9.39
CA LEU A 134 0.41 15.26 8.75
C LEU A 134 -0.31 16.03 9.88
N GLU A 135 0.37 17.05 10.37
CA GLU A 135 -0.13 17.96 11.40
C GLU A 135 -1.16 18.94 10.84
N HIS A 136 -1.76 18.66 9.73
CA HIS A 136 -2.90 19.44 9.29
C HIS A 136 -4.03 18.49 8.88
N LYS A 137 -5.00 18.33 9.77
CA LYS A 137 -6.38 17.97 9.44
C LYS A 137 -7.04 19.10 8.64
N GLN A 138 -6.41 19.57 7.61
CA GLN A 138 -7.13 20.31 6.59
C GLN A 138 -7.92 19.27 5.81
N VAL A 139 -9.23 19.32 5.99
CA VAL A 139 -10.14 18.57 5.10
C VAL A 139 -9.84 19.09 3.71
N LEU A 140 -9.16 18.27 2.91
CA LEU A 140 -8.81 18.64 1.56
C LEU A 140 -10.12 18.84 0.78
N THR A 141 -10.37 20.05 0.33
CA THR A 141 -11.51 20.39 -0.53
C THR A 141 -10.99 20.82 -1.88
N MET A 142 -11.73 20.56 -2.95
CA MET A 142 -11.30 20.95 -4.30
C MET A 142 -11.18 22.47 -4.51
N GLU A 143 -11.71 23.23 -3.58
CA GLU A 143 -11.61 24.70 -3.59
C GLU A 143 -10.30 25.21 -3.02
N THR A 144 -9.71 24.44 -2.08
CA THR A 144 -8.49 24.81 -1.36
C THR A 144 -7.24 24.09 -1.90
N VAL A 145 -7.38 23.27 -2.93
CA VAL A 145 -6.26 22.56 -3.54
C VAL A 145 -5.47 23.48 -4.45
N GLU A 146 -4.17 23.53 -4.25
CA GLU A 146 -3.22 24.29 -5.08
C GLU A 146 -2.16 23.34 -5.68
N VAL A 147 -1.66 23.70 -6.85
CA VAL A 147 -0.53 22.99 -7.49
C VAL A 147 0.72 23.18 -6.63
N GLY A 148 1.47 22.11 -6.39
CA GLY A 148 2.62 22.10 -5.49
C GLY A 148 2.27 21.84 -4.02
N GLN A 149 0.99 21.86 -3.63
CA GLN A 149 0.56 21.58 -2.28
C GLN A 149 0.88 20.13 -1.89
N LEU A 150 1.42 19.95 -0.67
CA LEU A 150 1.70 18.63 -0.12
C LEU A 150 0.44 18.05 0.52
N VAL A 151 0.08 16.84 0.09
CA VAL A 151 -1.11 16.13 0.55
C VAL A 151 -0.78 14.70 0.96
N GLY A 152 -1.48 14.18 1.94
CA GLY A 152 -1.37 12.78 2.34
C GLY A 152 -2.49 11.95 1.74
N GLY A 153 -2.15 10.97 0.92
CA GLY A 153 -3.10 10.08 0.28
C GLY A 153 -2.94 8.64 0.72
N ARG A 154 -4.05 7.91 0.86
CA ARG A 154 -4.03 6.47 1.11
C ARG A 154 -4.04 5.71 -0.20
N VAL A 155 -3.11 4.79 -0.39
CA VAL A 155 -3.07 3.89 -1.55
C VAL A 155 -4.30 3.00 -1.53
N PHE A 156 -5.18 3.16 -2.53
CA PHE A 156 -6.43 2.43 -2.59
C PHE A 156 -6.35 1.19 -3.47
N ARG A 157 -5.79 1.33 -4.67
CA ARG A 157 -5.62 0.23 -5.63
C ARG A 157 -4.54 0.56 -6.65
N HIS A 158 -3.96 -0.46 -7.24
CA HIS A 158 -3.16 -0.34 -8.45
C HIS A 158 -4.06 -0.53 -9.66
N ALA A 159 -4.01 0.40 -10.59
CA ALA A 159 -4.61 0.29 -11.91
C ALA A 159 -3.52 -0.10 -12.93
N HIS A 160 -3.91 -0.31 -14.18
CA HIS A 160 -3.00 -0.83 -15.22
C HIS A 160 -1.70 -0.03 -15.39
N ASN A 161 -1.74 1.27 -15.21
CA ASN A 161 -0.59 2.15 -15.41
C ASN A 161 -0.48 3.27 -14.36
N CYS A 162 -1.11 3.12 -13.22
CA CYS A 162 -1.06 4.12 -12.15
C CYS A 162 -1.49 3.51 -10.81
N THR A 163 -1.12 4.17 -9.74
CA THR A 163 -1.66 3.92 -8.41
C THR A 163 -2.75 4.93 -8.10
N VAL A 164 -3.91 4.45 -7.67
CA VAL A 164 -5.03 5.31 -7.25
C VAL A 164 -4.95 5.55 -5.76
N LEU A 165 -4.92 6.82 -5.39
CA LEU A 165 -4.91 7.29 -4.01
C LEU A 165 -6.30 7.79 -3.60
N LYS A 166 -6.67 7.63 -2.34
CA LYS A 166 -7.83 8.27 -1.72
C LYS A 166 -7.39 9.35 -0.76
N PHE A 167 -8.03 10.50 -0.88
CA PHE A 167 -7.88 11.64 0.01
C PHE A 167 -9.15 11.86 0.83
N SER A 168 -9.16 12.88 1.67
CA SER A 168 -10.38 13.29 2.38
C SER A 168 -11.45 13.82 1.40
N GLY A 169 -12.72 13.84 1.81
CA GLY A 169 -13.79 14.48 1.03
C GLY A 169 -14.18 13.79 -0.28
N LYS A 170 -13.96 12.47 -0.42
CA LYS A 170 -14.23 11.70 -1.64
C LYS A 170 -13.36 12.10 -2.84
N ILE A 171 -12.23 12.77 -2.59
CA ILE A 171 -11.25 13.11 -3.61
C ILE A 171 -10.39 11.88 -3.88
N THR A 172 -10.13 11.62 -5.16
CA THR A 172 -9.20 10.57 -5.60
C THR A 172 -8.01 11.19 -6.31
N GLY A 173 -6.87 10.53 -6.26
CA GLY A 173 -5.69 10.96 -6.99
C GLY A 173 -5.07 9.83 -7.78
N THR A 174 -4.38 10.17 -8.84
CA THR A 174 -3.60 9.26 -9.66
C THR A 174 -2.13 9.57 -9.48
N LEU A 175 -1.36 8.54 -9.15
CA LEU A 175 0.09 8.56 -9.07
C LEU A 175 0.63 7.71 -10.22
N HIS A 176 1.28 8.35 -11.17
CA HIS A 176 1.89 7.65 -12.31
C HIS A 176 3.22 7.00 -11.88
N PRO A 177 3.65 5.86 -12.47
CA PRO A 177 4.92 5.21 -12.11
C PRO A 177 6.14 6.13 -12.28
N THR A 178 6.12 7.01 -13.27
CA THR A 178 7.19 7.99 -13.50
C THR A 178 7.19 9.14 -12.49
N ASP A 179 6.12 9.30 -11.70
CA ASP A 179 6.00 10.34 -10.67
C ASP A 179 6.29 9.82 -9.26
N THR A 180 6.77 8.59 -9.13
CA THR A 180 6.98 7.97 -7.82
C THR A 180 8.34 8.28 -7.23
N SER A 181 9.39 8.39 -8.04
CA SER A 181 10.76 8.59 -7.60
C SER A 181 11.60 9.35 -8.63
N ASP A 182 12.63 10.04 -8.16
CA ASP A 182 13.65 10.71 -8.99
C ASP A 182 14.71 9.74 -9.53
N ASP A 183 14.75 8.53 -9.02
CA ASP A 183 15.52 7.41 -9.55
C ASP A 183 14.61 6.18 -9.62
N TYR A 184 14.37 5.69 -10.84
CA TYR A 184 13.47 4.56 -11.07
C TYR A 184 14.07 3.22 -10.62
N GLU A 185 15.38 3.12 -10.45
CA GLU A 185 16.04 1.87 -10.06
C GLU A 185 15.90 1.58 -8.57
N THR A 186 15.97 2.62 -7.76
CA THR A 186 15.88 2.53 -6.29
C THR A 186 14.49 2.85 -5.76
N GLY A 187 13.61 3.44 -6.57
CA GLY A 187 12.30 3.91 -6.18
C GLY A 187 11.24 2.81 -6.04
N VAL A 188 10.22 3.08 -5.23
CA VAL A 188 9.04 2.23 -5.08
C VAL A 188 7.93 2.73 -5.98
N HIS A 189 7.72 2.08 -7.14
CA HIS A 189 6.78 2.55 -8.17
C HIS A 189 5.32 2.21 -7.88
N PHE A 190 5.09 1.18 -7.10
CA PHE A 190 3.77 0.76 -6.66
C PHE A 190 3.77 0.64 -5.14
N PRO A 191 3.50 1.75 -4.41
CA PRO A 191 3.46 1.75 -2.95
C PRO A 191 2.46 0.72 -2.43
N VAL A 192 2.74 0.17 -1.24
CA VAL A 192 1.91 -0.87 -0.62
C VAL A 192 0.46 -0.41 -0.47
N LEU A 193 -0.49 -1.29 -0.78
CA LEU A 193 -1.92 -1.00 -0.61
C LEU A 193 -2.24 -0.63 0.85
N ASP A 194 -3.17 0.30 1.02
CA ASP A 194 -3.58 0.88 2.30
C ASP A 194 -2.50 1.73 3.02
N SER A 195 -1.27 1.84 2.49
CA SER A 195 -0.26 2.76 3.04
C SER A 195 -0.65 4.22 2.79
N ILE A 196 -0.14 5.10 3.63
CA ILE A 196 -0.29 6.56 3.46
C ILE A 196 1.00 7.08 2.84
N VAL A 197 0.88 7.76 1.72
CA VAL A 197 2.00 8.39 1.01
C VAL A 197 1.84 9.91 1.02
N LYS A 198 2.95 10.61 1.20
CA LYS A 198 3.03 12.07 1.04
C LYS A 198 3.29 12.37 -0.42
N ALA A 199 2.47 13.20 -1.01
CA ALA A 199 2.57 13.55 -2.43
C ALA A 199 2.38 15.05 -2.64
N ALA A 200 2.99 15.59 -3.68
CA ALA A 200 2.75 16.95 -4.16
C ALA A 200 1.70 16.92 -5.27
N VAL A 201 0.78 17.87 -5.26
CA VAL A 201 -0.23 18.02 -6.30
C VAL A 201 0.42 18.59 -7.56
N ILE A 202 0.29 17.88 -8.68
CA ILE A 202 0.77 18.34 -10.00
C ILE A 202 -0.33 19.10 -10.73
N SER A 203 -1.52 18.52 -10.77
CA SER A 203 -2.70 19.09 -11.39
C SER A 203 -3.97 18.55 -10.76
N PHE A 204 -5.11 19.20 -11.00
CA PHE A 204 -6.39 18.75 -10.48
C PHE A 204 -7.54 19.06 -11.44
N ASP A 205 -8.53 18.18 -11.42
CA ASP A 205 -9.79 18.32 -12.15
C ASP A 205 -10.92 18.48 -11.10
N LYS A 206 -11.50 19.68 -11.03
CA LYS A 206 -12.56 20.01 -10.05
C LYS A 206 -13.85 19.24 -10.30
N ASP A 207 -14.20 19.03 -11.56
CA ASP A 207 -15.45 18.39 -11.94
C ASP A 207 -15.44 16.90 -11.59
N LYS A 208 -14.31 16.24 -11.85
CA LYS A 208 -14.12 14.81 -11.55
C LYS A 208 -13.66 14.54 -10.12
N LYS A 209 -13.32 15.57 -9.34
CA LYS A 209 -12.69 15.46 -8.03
C LYS A 209 -11.45 14.56 -8.04
N GLN A 210 -10.62 14.77 -9.05
CA GLN A 210 -9.39 14.01 -9.27
C GLN A 210 -8.16 14.90 -9.18
N LEU A 211 -7.11 14.36 -8.54
CA LEU A 211 -5.78 14.96 -8.47
C LEU A 211 -4.81 14.12 -9.29
N VAL A 212 -3.83 14.76 -9.89
CA VAL A 212 -2.61 14.13 -10.35
C VAL A 212 -1.52 14.50 -9.36
N VAL A 213 -0.83 13.52 -8.83
CA VAL A 213 0.14 13.75 -7.75
C VAL A 213 1.47 13.06 -8.02
N SER A 214 2.52 13.59 -7.42
CA SER A 214 3.88 13.03 -7.45
C SER A 214 4.39 12.78 -6.05
N THR A 215 5.08 11.67 -5.86
CA THR A 215 5.82 11.35 -4.62
C THR A 215 7.33 11.54 -4.78
N ARG A 216 7.79 12.08 -5.91
CA ARG A 216 9.20 12.40 -6.14
C ARG A 216 9.76 13.25 -5.01
N ALA A 217 10.98 12.97 -4.57
CA ALA A 217 11.64 13.74 -3.53
C ALA A 217 11.85 15.19 -3.97
N SER A 218 12.21 15.42 -5.23
CA SER A 218 12.35 16.74 -5.83
C SER A 218 11.10 17.62 -5.73
N ARG A 219 9.90 17.02 -5.67
CA ARG A 219 8.63 17.73 -5.50
C ARG A 219 8.11 17.77 -4.07
N THR A 220 8.42 16.74 -3.27
CA THR A 220 7.95 16.65 -1.88
C THR A 220 8.90 17.26 -0.87
N GLN A 221 10.18 17.41 -1.23
CA GLN A 221 11.25 17.98 -0.43
C GLN A 221 12.21 18.79 -1.32
N PRO A 222 11.78 19.92 -1.88
CA PRO A 222 12.55 20.65 -2.90
C PRO A 222 13.90 21.18 -2.39
N GLU A 223 14.06 21.36 -1.07
CA GLU A 223 15.30 21.89 -0.48
C GLU A 223 16.32 20.79 -0.14
N ASP A 224 15.85 19.54 0.07
CA ASP A 224 16.70 18.41 0.51
C ASP A 224 16.26 17.13 -0.18
N HIS A 225 16.69 16.96 -1.41
CA HIS A 225 16.40 15.76 -2.20
C HIS A 225 17.67 15.16 -2.82
N PRO A 226 17.70 13.83 -3.03
CA PRO A 226 18.78 13.16 -3.77
C PRO A 226 18.88 13.71 -5.20
N PRO A 227 20.03 13.51 -5.87
CA PRO A 227 20.18 13.88 -7.28
C PRO A 227 19.09 13.27 -8.15
N ILE A 228 18.54 14.06 -9.08
CA ILE A 228 17.55 13.58 -10.03
C ILE A 228 18.28 12.78 -11.12
N VAL A 229 18.08 11.47 -11.12
CA VAL A 229 18.64 10.55 -12.10
C VAL A 229 17.72 10.41 -13.31
N ASP A 230 16.40 10.24 -13.05
CA ASP A 230 15.36 10.19 -14.07
C ASP A 230 14.54 11.46 -14.01
N ARG A 231 14.75 12.32 -15.00
CA ARG A 231 13.99 13.56 -15.10
C ARG A 231 12.52 13.32 -15.44
N GLU A 232 11.66 14.22 -15.07
CA GLU A 232 10.28 14.23 -15.57
C GLU A 232 10.30 14.57 -17.07
N ILE A 233 9.41 13.92 -17.82
CA ILE A 233 9.24 14.13 -19.26
C ILE A 233 7.77 14.46 -19.47
N ASP A 234 7.49 15.72 -19.69
CA ASP A 234 6.13 16.24 -19.87
C ASP A 234 5.76 16.42 -21.35
N GLY A 235 6.76 16.62 -22.23
CA GLY A 235 6.59 16.83 -23.65
C GLY A 235 7.57 16.04 -24.50
N VAL A 236 7.16 15.71 -25.74
CA VAL A 236 8.03 15.04 -26.73
C VAL A 236 9.19 15.96 -27.13
N GLU A 237 8.98 17.26 -27.03
CA GLU A 237 9.94 18.33 -27.33
C GLU A 237 11.18 18.29 -26.43
N GLU A 238 11.04 17.71 -25.24
CA GLU A 238 12.13 17.56 -24.28
C GLU A 238 13.08 16.42 -24.63
N LEU A 239 12.65 15.51 -25.50
CA LEU A 239 13.39 14.32 -25.89
C LEU A 239 14.29 14.60 -27.11
N LYS A 240 15.45 13.96 -27.13
CA LYS A 240 16.40 14.06 -28.25
C LYS A 240 16.65 12.68 -28.85
N VAL A 241 16.78 12.64 -30.18
CA VAL A 241 17.23 11.41 -30.89
C VAL A 241 18.64 11.05 -30.42
N GLY A 242 18.85 9.78 -30.09
CA GLY A 242 20.12 9.29 -29.53
C GLY A 242 20.19 9.32 -27.99
N GLU A 243 19.28 10.03 -27.33
CA GLU A 243 19.19 10.09 -25.86
C GLU A 243 18.79 8.72 -25.30
N THR A 244 19.40 8.35 -24.18
CA THR A 244 19.03 7.15 -23.44
C THR A 244 18.08 7.54 -22.30
N VAL A 245 16.92 6.90 -22.27
CA VAL A 245 15.87 7.15 -21.28
C VAL A 245 15.44 5.85 -20.63
N ARG A 246 14.89 5.94 -19.42
CA ARG A 246 14.25 4.82 -18.72
C ARG A 246 12.74 5.03 -18.68
N GLY A 247 11.99 3.93 -18.66
CA GLY A 247 10.54 3.99 -18.58
C GLY A 247 9.96 2.63 -18.21
N PHE A 248 8.65 2.56 -18.07
CA PHE A 248 7.96 1.36 -17.62
C PHE A 248 7.17 0.72 -18.76
N VAL A 249 7.26 -0.62 -18.87
CA VAL A 249 6.48 -1.37 -19.87
C VAL A 249 4.99 -1.18 -19.58
N LYS A 250 4.29 -0.53 -20.50
CA LYS A 250 2.86 -0.26 -20.43
C LYS A 250 2.03 -1.43 -20.97
N SER A 251 2.44 -2.00 -22.10
CA SER A 251 1.76 -3.12 -22.73
C SER A 251 2.68 -3.89 -23.68
N ILE A 252 2.32 -5.16 -23.96
CA ILE A 252 3.13 -6.10 -24.73
C ILE A 252 2.29 -6.67 -25.88
N PRO A 253 1.94 -5.85 -26.91
CA PRO A 253 1.22 -6.33 -28.09
C PRO A 253 2.10 -7.18 -29.01
N GLU A 254 1.51 -7.73 -30.09
CA GLU A 254 2.20 -8.64 -31.03
C GLU A 254 3.39 -8.03 -31.75
N HIS A 255 3.43 -6.71 -31.89
CA HIS A 255 4.40 -6.00 -32.72
C HIS A 255 5.48 -5.24 -31.92
N GLY A 256 5.69 -5.60 -30.66
CA GLY A 256 6.68 -4.98 -29.79
C GLY A 256 6.11 -4.63 -28.42
N ILE A 257 6.77 -3.70 -27.72
CA ILE A 257 6.29 -3.21 -26.43
C ILE A 257 6.00 -1.71 -26.50
N PHE A 258 5.04 -1.27 -25.70
CA PHE A 258 4.87 0.14 -25.38
C PHE A 258 5.48 0.42 -24.02
N VAL A 259 6.25 1.49 -23.95
CA VAL A 259 6.94 1.95 -22.73
C VAL A 259 6.46 3.35 -22.43
N THR A 260 5.97 3.57 -21.22
CA THR A 260 5.62 4.90 -20.76
C THR A 260 6.87 5.62 -20.24
N LEU A 261 7.12 6.80 -20.76
CA LEU A 261 8.25 7.66 -20.40
C LEU A 261 7.82 8.83 -19.52
N GLY A 262 6.57 9.18 -19.56
CA GLY A 262 5.94 10.25 -18.80
C GLY A 262 4.43 10.05 -18.74
N ARG A 263 3.72 10.95 -18.06
CA ARG A 263 2.26 10.87 -17.88
C ARG A 263 1.47 10.74 -19.20
N SER A 264 1.92 11.43 -20.23
CA SER A 264 1.26 11.48 -21.53
C SER A 264 2.14 11.01 -22.67
N ILE A 265 3.31 10.47 -22.38
CA ILE A 265 4.32 10.14 -23.38
C ILE A 265 4.63 8.65 -23.33
N ASP A 266 4.28 8.00 -24.43
CA ASP A 266 4.54 6.59 -24.65
C ASP A 266 5.51 6.40 -25.82
N ALA A 267 6.50 5.54 -25.64
CA ALA A 267 7.38 5.09 -26.71
C ALA A 267 6.96 3.72 -27.19
N ARG A 268 7.05 3.49 -28.49
CA ARG A 268 6.91 2.17 -29.09
C ARG A 268 8.28 1.60 -29.38
N VAL A 269 8.56 0.40 -28.87
CA VAL A 269 9.76 -0.36 -29.18
C VAL A 269 9.38 -1.53 -30.08
N GLN A 270 9.91 -1.56 -31.29
CA GLN A 270 9.66 -2.65 -32.25
C GLN A 270 10.45 -3.89 -31.84
N ILE A 271 9.99 -5.08 -32.23
CA ILE A 271 10.62 -6.36 -31.87
C ILE A 271 12.11 -6.40 -32.22
N LYS A 272 12.49 -5.86 -33.38
CA LYS A 272 13.88 -5.80 -33.84
C LYS A 272 14.80 -4.92 -33.00
N GLU A 273 14.23 -4.05 -32.17
CA GLU A 273 14.93 -3.11 -31.30
C GLU A 273 14.85 -3.52 -29.81
N LEU A 274 14.35 -4.72 -29.51
CA LEU A 274 14.19 -5.18 -28.12
C LEU A 274 15.49 -5.71 -27.50
N PHE A 275 16.48 -6.06 -28.32
CA PHE A 275 17.74 -6.65 -27.85
C PHE A 275 18.91 -6.07 -28.62
N ASP A 276 20.00 -5.75 -27.91
CA ASP A 276 21.23 -5.20 -28.49
C ASP A 276 21.97 -6.23 -29.36
N GLU A 277 21.80 -7.50 -29.06
CA GLU A 277 22.33 -8.60 -29.87
C GLU A 277 21.15 -9.36 -30.50
N VAL A 278 20.79 -9.00 -31.72
CA VAL A 278 20.30 -9.99 -32.64
C VAL A 278 21.51 -10.88 -32.91
N GLY A 279 21.55 -12.04 -32.28
CA GLY A 279 22.49 -13.07 -32.64
C GLY A 279 22.27 -13.49 -34.08
N ALA A 280 22.71 -12.68 -35.00
CA ALA A 280 22.87 -13.00 -36.40
C ALA A 280 24.07 -13.91 -36.51
N SER A 281 23.88 -15.16 -36.16
CA SER A 281 24.74 -16.21 -36.77
C SER A 281 24.38 -16.18 -38.25
N VAL A 282 25.10 -15.36 -38.99
CA VAL A 282 25.10 -15.40 -40.44
C VAL A 282 25.81 -16.68 -40.83
N LEU A 283 25.06 -17.75 -40.95
CA LEU A 283 25.54 -18.96 -41.69
C LEU A 283 25.42 -18.62 -43.15
N ILE A 284 26.57 -18.26 -43.76
CA ILE A 284 26.74 -18.19 -45.21
C ILE A 284 26.73 -19.61 -45.72
N LEU A 285 25.59 -20.13 -46.06
CA LEU A 285 25.42 -21.33 -46.85
C LEU A 285 24.91 -20.91 -48.23
N ASN A 286 25.79 -20.97 -49.22
CA ASN A 286 25.50 -20.87 -50.65
C ASN A 286 24.66 -19.67 -51.09
N GLN A 287 25.23 -18.47 -51.06
CA GLN A 287 24.72 -17.24 -51.72
C GLN A 287 23.25 -16.86 -51.49
N SER A 288 22.61 -17.41 -50.48
CA SER A 288 21.27 -16.98 -50.03
C SER A 288 21.32 -16.50 -48.59
N TYR A 289 20.96 -15.25 -48.38
CA TYR A 289 20.83 -14.68 -47.05
C TYR A 289 19.53 -15.22 -46.41
N THR A 290 19.66 -16.29 -45.64
CA THR A 290 18.56 -16.75 -44.80
C THR A 290 18.71 -16.10 -43.44
N TYR A 291 17.90 -15.08 -43.18
CA TYR A 291 17.77 -14.52 -41.83
C TYR A 291 17.09 -15.57 -40.96
N ILE A 292 17.86 -16.26 -40.13
CA ILE A 292 17.29 -17.15 -39.11
C ILE A 292 16.73 -16.29 -37.99
N THR A 293 15.45 -15.96 -38.11
CA THR A 293 14.66 -15.28 -37.05
C THR A 293 14.25 -16.23 -35.91
N GLN A 294 15.06 -17.25 -35.63
CA GLN A 294 14.72 -18.25 -34.60
C GLN A 294 14.73 -17.72 -33.16
N PHE A 295 15.32 -16.58 -32.90
CA PHE A 295 15.36 -15.99 -31.56
C PHE A 295 14.13 -15.18 -31.19
N VAL A 296 13.21 -14.91 -32.10
CA VAL A 296 12.09 -13.98 -31.89
C VAL A 296 10.80 -14.68 -31.45
N LYS A 297 10.75 -16.01 -31.42
CA LYS A 297 9.49 -16.74 -31.20
C LYS A 297 8.93 -16.58 -29.77
N ASP A 298 9.79 -16.35 -28.76
CA ASP A 298 9.38 -16.27 -27.36
C ASP A 298 9.92 -15.01 -26.64
N TRP A 299 9.88 -13.85 -27.28
CA TRP A 299 10.34 -12.60 -26.67
C TRP A 299 9.38 -12.05 -25.60
N ARG A 300 8.07 -12.28 -25.74
CA ARG A 300 7.04 -11.75 -24.83
C ARG A 300 7.23 -12.13 -23.36
N PRO A 301 7.53 -13.39 -23.00
CA PRO A 301 7.73 -13.78 -21.60
C PRO A 301 8.91 -13.10 -20.92
N ARG A 302 9.78 -12.46 -21.69
CA ARG A 302 10.94 -11.70 -21.15
C ARG A 302 10.55 -10.32 -20.60
N PHE A 303 9.36 -9.85 -20.95
CA PHE A 303 8.86 -8.55 -20.50
C PHE A 303 7.60 -8.72 -19.66
N GLN A 304 7.50 -7.88 -18.64
CA GLN A 304 6.32 -7.80 -17.80
C GLN A 304 5.79 -6.37 -17.78
N VAL A 305 4.47 -6.22 -17.70
CA VAL A 305 3.85 -4.91 -17.51
C VAL A 305 4.37 -4.30 -16.21
N ASN A 306 4.66 -3.01 -16.23
CA ASN A 306 5.28 -2.26 -15.14
C ASN A 306 6.77 -2.57 -14.88
N GLN A 307 7.40 -3.37 -15.72
CA GLN A 307 8.85 -3.59 -15.67
C GLN A 307 9.59 -2.31 -16.10
N LEU A 308 10.62 -1.92 -15.34
CA LEU A 308 11.54 -0.87 -15.73
C LEU A 308 12.41 -1.34 -16.89
N VAL A 309 12.49 -0.53 -17.93
CA VAL A 309 13.34 -0.77 -19.10
C VAL A 309 14.12 0.49 -19.45
N LYS A 310 15.31 0.29 -20.03
CA LYS A 310 16.18 1.36 -20.53
C LYS A 310 16.29 1.24 -22.04
N GLY A 311 16.12 2.36 -22.74
CA GLY A 311 16.18 2.37 -24.19
C GLY A 311 16.74 3.66 -24.74
N ARG A 312 17.10 3.64 -26.02
CA ARG A 312 17.59 4.81 -26.76
C ARG A 312 16.48 5.33 -27.67
N ILE A 313 16.29 6.62 -27.70
CA ILE A 313 15.35 7.29 -28.61
C ILE A 313 15.90 7.23 -30.04
N LEU A 314 15.25 6.49 -30.92
CA LEU A 314 15.68 6.34 -32.32
C LEU A 314 15.01 7.36 -33.22
N LYS A 315 13.75 7.71 -32.93
CA LYS A 315 12.94 8.65 -33.72
C LYS A 315 11.89 9.30 -32.86
N LEU A 316 11.67 10.58 -33.09
CA LEU A 316 10.56 11.34 -32.53
C LEU A 316 9.48 11.49 -33.59
N GLY A 317 8.21 11.35 -33.21
CA GLY A 317 7.07 11.50 -34.10
C GLY A 317 5.75 11.30 -33.39
N PHE A 318 4.70 11.90 -33.91
CA PHE A 318 3.35 11.69 -33.39
C PHE A 318 2.82 10.34 -33.86
N PHE A 319 2.36 9.53 -32.93
CA PHE A 319 1.66 8.28 -33.23
C PHE A 319 0.18 8.61 -33.44
N PHE A 320 -0.25 8.73 -34.68
CA PHE A 320 -1.68 8.71 -34.99
C PHE A 320 -2.13 7.24 -34.93
N PRO A 321 -3.05 6.84 -34.03
CA PRO A 321 -3.66 5.53 -34.12
C PRO A 321 -4.38 5.47 -35.47
N LEU A 322 -3.98 4.51 -36.30
CA LEU A 322 -4.70 4.20 -37.53
C LEU A 322 -6.14 3.83 -37.15
N ASN A 323 -7.06 4.76 -37.36
CA ASN A 323 -8.49 4.50 -37.31
C ASN A 323 -8.77 3.37 -38.29
N ARG A 324 -8.97 2.14 -37.83
CA ARG A 324 -9.59 1.10 -38.61
C ARG A 324 -11.03 1.55 -38.85
N SER A 325 -11.24 2.29 -39.95
CA SER A 325 -12.56 2.45 -40.52
C SER A 325 -13.13 1.05 -40.75
N ARG A 326 -14.18 0.73 -40.02
CA ARG A 326 -15.05 -0.40 -40.33
C ARG A 326 -15.46 -0.28 -41.78
N ARG A 327 -15.00 -1.17 -42.61
CA ARG A 327 -15.67 -1.43 -43.86
C ARG A 327 -16.93 -2.22 -43.52
N SER A 328 -18.05 -1.59 -43.86
CA SER A 328 -19.38 -2.18 -43.95
C SER A 328 -19.40 -3.48 -44.75
#